data_1c9c19222b9b4caa6f54aa37fabdfe93
#
_entry.id   1c9c19222b9b4caa6f54aa37fabdfe93
#
_cell.length_a   1.000
_cell.length_b   1.000
_cell.length_c   1.000
_cell.angle_alpha   90.00
_cell.angle_beta   90.00
_cell.angle_gamma   90.00
#
_symmetry.space_group_name_H-M   'P 1'
#
loop_
_entity.id
_entity.type
_entity.pdbx_description
1 polymer ?
#
loop_
_entity_poly.entity_id
_entity_poly.type
_entity_poly.pdbx_seq_one_letter_code
_entity_poly.pdbx_strand_id
1 'polypeptide(L)'
;LRAQIGYGGMPRHRGGPIGLVDNVLNRDFAPKAPNQVWVTDITYIRTYEGWLFLAAVMDLYSRQIVGWATAPTMTRDLVLQALLAALWKRKPGPGVLVHSDQGSHFTSDDWQAFLKAHHMVPSMSRRGNCHDNAVAESFFSALKKERIKRRIYPNRATAASDVFDYIEMFYNPIRRHGSAGGVSPVEFERRNEQGGN
;
A
#
# COMPACT_ATOMS: atom_id res chain seq x y z
N LEU A 1 -24.61 -21.38 -36.15
CA LEU A 1 -24.31 -21.57 -34.72
C LEU A 1 -23.57 -20.33 -34.19
N ARG A 2 -24.26 -19.43 -33.45
CA ARG A 2 -23.65 -18.30 -32.76
C ARG A 2 -23.40 -18.70 -31.31
N ALA A 3 -22.15 -18.69 -30.87
CA ALA A 3 -21.82 -18.87 -29.47
C ALA A 3 -22.23 -17.64 -28.69
N GLN A 4 -23.18 -17.76 -27.75
CA GLN A 4 -23.47 -16.76 -26.75
C GLN A 4 -22.48 -16.92 -25.60
N ILE A 5 -21.56 -15.97 -25.45
CA ILE A 5 -20.72 -15.87 -24.25
C ILE A 5 -21.54 -15.10 -23.20
N GLY A 6 -22.17 -15.83 -22.30
CA GLY A 6 -22.81 -15.23 -21.14
C GLY A 6 -21.76 -14.75 -20.14
N TYR A 7 -21.64 -13.43 -19.96
CA TYR A 7 -20.95 -12.88 -18.82
C TYR A 7 -21.78 -13.15 -17.56
N GLY A 8 -21.42 -14.18 -16.81
CA GLY A 8 -21.96 -14.41 -15.48
C GLY A 8 -21.54 -13.24 -14.59
N GLY A 9 -22.52 -12.47 -14.10
CA GLY A 9 -22.27 -11.38 -13.14
C GLY A 9 -21.63 -11.96 -11.89
N MET A 10 -20.60 -11.29 -11.36
CA MET A 10 -20.01 -11.62 -10.06
C MET A 10 -21.11 -11.67 -8.99
N PRO A 11 -21.07 -12.67 -8.07
CA PRO A 11 -22.01 -12.73 -6.95
C PRO A 11 -21.91 -11.45 -6.12
N ARG A 12 -22.99 -10.69 -6.00
CA ARG A 12 -23.07 -9.57 -5.08
C ARG A 12 -23.08 -10.13 -3.66
N HIS A 13 -21.97 -10.00 -2.96
CA HIS A 13 -21.95 -10.23 -1.52
C HIS A 13 -22.91 -9.22 -0.86
N ARG A 14 -24.02 -9.74 -0.30
CA ARG A 14 -24.87 -9.01 0.65
C ARG A 14 -24.17 -9.06 2.02
N GLY A 15 -23.13 -8.23 2.20
CA GLY A 15 -22.66 -7.86 3.53
C GLY A 15 -23.61 -6.79 4.08
N GLY A 16 -24.07 -6.96 5.33
CA GLY A 16 -24.79 -5.92 6.07
C GLY A 16 -23.93 -4.64 6.20
N PRO A 17 -24.47 -3.52 6.69
CA PRO A 17 -23.73 -2.27 6.83
C PRO A 17 -22.57 -2.49 7.82
N ILE A 18 -21.40 -2.78 7.30
CA ILE A 18 -20.15 -2.68 8.04
C ILE A 18 -20.02 -1.20 8.34
N GLY A 19 -19.85 -0.83 9.61
CA GLY A 19 -19.67 0.55 10.01
C GLY A 19 -18.58 1.18 9.14
N LEU A 20 -18.98 2.12 8.28
CA LEU A 20 -18.04 2.83 7.40
C LEU A 20 -17.04 3.56 8.31
N VAL A 21 -15.77 3.23 8.16
CA VAL A 21 -14.69 3.98 8.79
C VAL A 21 -14.59 5.34 8.11
N ASP A 22 -14.64 6.40 8.89
CA ASP A 22 -14.57 7.77 8.39
C ASP A 22 -13.22 8.06 7.70
N ASN A 23 -13.24 8.99 6.74
CA ASN A 23 -12.02 9.53 6.15
C ASN A 23 -11.38 10.54 7.12
N VAL A 24 -10.62 10.02 8.08
CA VAL A 24 -9.91 10.84 9.08
C VAL A 24 -8.76 11.60 8.44
N LEU A 25 -8.09 11.02 7.43
CA LEU A 25 -6.98 11.67 6.71
C LEU A 25 -7.39 12.96 6.01
N ASN A 26 -8.62 13.00 5.46
CA ASN A 26 -9.22 14.16 4.80
C ASN A 26 -8.26 14.92 3.85
N ARG A 27 -7.39 14.18 3.12
CA ARG A 27 -6.36 14.70 2.18
C ARG A 27 -5.26 15.52 2.83
N ASP A 28 -5.05 15.45 4.13
CA ASP A 28 -3.85 15.98 4.75
C ASP A 28 -2.68 15.02 4.52
N PHE A 29 -2.01 15.18 3.36
CA PHE A 29 -0.90 14.34 2.93
C PHE A 29 0.46 14.87 3.37
N ALA A 30 0.51 15.77 4.34
CA ALA A 30 1.73 16.40 4.82
C ALA A 30 1.93 16.23 6.35
N PRO A 31 2.07 14.99 6.86
CA PRO A 31 2.39 14.77 8.26
C PRO A 31 3.72 15.43 8.61
N LYS A 32 3.87 15.86 9.86
CA LYS A 32 5.03 16.63 10.33
C LYS A 32 6.20 15.75 10.77
N ALA A 33 5.95 14.47 11.01
CA ALA A 33 6.96 13.51 11.47
C ALA A 33 6.69 12.11 10.88
N PRO A 34 7.71 11.24 10.83
CA PRO A 34 7.54 9.86 10.42
C PRO A 34 6.60 9.10 11.37
N ASN A 35 5.98 8.06 10.86
CA ASN A 35 5.07 7.18 11.59
C ASN A 35 3.80 7.85 12.17
N GLN A 36 3.39 9.00 11.64
CA GLN A 36 2.10 9.61 11.94
C GLN A 36 0.98 9.06 11.06
N VAL A 37 1.24 8.95 9.77
CA VAL A 37 0.26 8.51 8.78
C VAL A 37 0.88 7.53 7.81
N TRP A 38 0.31 6.35 7.72
CA TRP A 38 0.64 5.35 6.72
C TRP A 38 -0.51 5.19 5.73
N VAL A 39 -0.19 5.03 4.46
CA VAL A 39 -1.15 4.68 3.41
C VAL A 39 -0.85 3.29 2.89
N THR A 40 -1.89 2.52 2.59
CA THR A 40 -1.75 1.17 2.06
C THR A 40 -2.68 0.94 0.89
N ASP A 41 -2.22 0.14 -0.06
CA ASP A 41 -2.98 -0.23 -1.23
C ASP A 41 -2.40 -1.51 -1.85
N ILE A 42 -3.11 -2.10 -2.82
CA ILE A 42 -2.73 -3.33 -3.51
C ILE A 42 -2.61 -3.08 -5.00
N THR A 43 -1.59 -3.67 -5.61
CA THR A 43 -1.47 -3.76 -7.06
C THR A 43 -1.22 -5.20 -7.50
N TYR A 44 -1.22 -5.46 -8.80
CA TYR A 44 -0.96 -6.77 -9.36
C TYR A 44 0.08 -6.70 -10.47
N ILE A 45 0.85 -7.78 -10.60
CA ILE A 45 1.97 -7.95 -11.52
C ILE A 45 1.71 -9.22 -12.35
N ARG A 46 1.91 -9.13 -13.65
CA ARG A 46 1.66 -10.26 -14.55
C ARG A 46 2.86 -11.18 -14.62
N THR A 47 2.61 -12.48 -14.46
CA THR A 47 3.59 -13.55 -14.68
C THR A 47 2.98 -14.65 -15.55
N TYR A 48 3.82 -15.54 -16.12
CA TYR A 48 3.31 -16.71 -16.84
C TYR A 48 2.64 -17.74 -15.92
N GLU A 49 2.87 -17.69 -14.62
CA GLU A 49 2.18 -18.50 -13.61
C GLU A 49 0.85 -17.87 -13.14
N GLY A 50 0.44 -16.73 -13.72
CA GLY A 50 -0.73 -15.95 -13.31
C GLY A 50 -0.33 -14.66 -12.58
N TRP A 51 -1.25 -14.09 -11.83
CA TRP A 51 -1.02 -12.82 -11.12
C TRP A 51 -0.17 -13.02 -9.85
N LEU A 52 0.69 -12.06 -9.60
CA LEU A 52 1.30 -11.81 -8.30
C LEU A 52 0.69 -10.50 -7.76
N PHE A 53 0.11 -10.54 -6.57
CA PHE A 53 -0.40 -9.36 -5.89
C PHE A 53 0.65 -8.80 -4.95
N LEU A 54 0.75 -7.49 -4.89
CA LEU A 54 1.65 -6.73 -4.03
C LEU A 54 0.82 -5.78 -3.19
N ALA A 55 0.86 -5.94 -1.87
CA ALA A 55 0.41 -4.93 -0.92
C ALA A 55 1.61 -4.12 -0.44
N ALA A 56 1.46 -2.80 -0.34
CA ALA A 56 2.50 -1.91 0.15
C ALA A 56 1.94 -0.95 1.19
N VAL A 57 2.75 -0.64 2.20
CA VAL A 57 2.50 0.36 3.23
C VAL A 57 3.56 1.44 3.10
N MET A 58 3.12 2.68 2.91
CA MET A 58 3.97 3.84 2.73
C MET A 58 3.79 4.82 3.88
N ASP A 59 4.89 5.31 4.44
CA ASP A 59 4.87 6.46 5.35
C ASP A 59 4.69 7.75 4.53
N LEU A 60 3.64 8.51 4.85
CA LEU A 60 3.33 9.74 4.13
C LEU A 60 4.34 10.84 4.35
N TYR A 61 5.07 10.84 5.46
CA TYR A 61 6.07 11.87 5.76
C TYR A 61 7.22 11.87 4.75
N SER A 62 7.82 10.71 4.55
CA SER A 62 9.00 10.56 3.68
C SER A 62 8.72 9.93 2.32
N ARG A 63 7.51 9.37 2.14
CA ARG A 63 7.16 8.52 0.99
C ARG A 63 7.91 7.18 0.98
N GLN A 64 8.51 6.80 2.09
CA GLN A 64 9.20 5.52 2.23
C GLN A 64 8.21 4.36 2.25
N ILE A 65 8.50 3.30 1.51
CA ILE A 65 7.80 2.02 1.67
C ILE A 65 8.34 1.35 2.93
N VAL A 66 7.51 1.34 3.96
CA VAL A 66 7.87 0.85 5.29
C VAL A 66 7.54 -0.63 5.48
N GLY A 67 6.58 -1.15 4.71
CA GLY A 67 6.23 -2.56 4.69
C GLY A 67 5.62 -2.97 3.36
N TRP A 68 5.79 -4.22 2.98
CA TRP A 68 5.17 -4.79 1.79
C TRP A 68 5.16 -6.32 1.87
N ALA A 69 4.26 -6.91 1.11
CA ALA A 69 4.14 -8.36 0.96
C ALA A 69 3.64 -8.71 -0.44
N THR A 70 3.94 -9.94 -0.89
CA THR A 70 3.43 -10.47 -2.16
C THR A 70 2.73 -11.81 -1.95
N ALA A 71 1.67 -12.07 -2.73
CA ALA A 71 0.96 -13.34 -2.69
C ALA A 71 0.39 -13.70 -4.08
N PRO A 72 0.13 -14.99 -4.36
CA PRO A 72 -0.50 -15.44 -5.60
C PRO A 72 -1.99 -15.08 -5.68
N THR A 73 -2.60 -14.72 -4.56
CA THR A 73 -4.01 -14.37 -4.43
C THR A 73 -4.16 -13.10 -3.61
N MET A 74 -5.17 -12.30 -3.96
CA MET A 74 -5.50 -11.08 -3.24
C MET A 74 -6.39 -11.45 -2.04
N THR A 75 -5.76 -11.67 -0.89
CA THR A 75 -6.42 -12.04 0.36
C THR A 75 -6.19 -10.99 1.45
N ARG A 76 -6.99 -11.03 2.51
CA ARG A 76 -6.77 -10.21 3.72
C ARG A 76 -5.39 -10.46 4.35
N ASP A 77 -4.90 -11.70 4.30
CA ASP A 77 -3.58 -12.04 4.85
C ASP A 77 -2.45 -11.28 4.17
N LEU A 78 -2.58 -11.00 2.87
CA LEU A 78 -1.61 -10.21 2.13
C LEU A 78 -1.43 -8.80 2.72
N VAL A 79 -2.54 -8.10 3.01
CA VAL A 79 -2.48 -6.74 3.57
C VAL A 79 -2.03 -6.75 5.02
N LEU A 80 -2.42 -7.77 5.79
CA LEU A 80 -1.95 -7.95 7.18
C LEU A 80 -0.44 -8.22 7.23
N GLN A 81 0.10 -9.03 6.34
CA GLN A 81 1.55 -9.28 6.23
C GLN A 81 2.32 -8.01 5.88
N ALA A 82 1.82 -7.21 4.94
CA ALA A 82 2.45 -5.94 4.59
C ALA A 82 2.47 -4.96 5.78
N LEU A 83 1.37 -4.87 6.52
CA LEU A 83 1.27 -4.01 7.70
C LEU A 83 2.13 -4.52 8.87
N LEU A 84 2.17 -5.83 9.07
CA LEU A 84 3.04 -6.46 10.07
C LEU A 84 4.52 -6.19 9.76
N ALA A 85 4.94 -6.30 8.50
CA ALA A 85 6.29 -5.95 8.07
C ALA A 85 6.63 -4.47 8.38
N ALA A 86 5.68 -3.56 8.15
CA ALA A 86 5.82 -2.14 8.50
C ALA A 86 6.00 -1.94 10.02
N LEU A 87 5.19 -2.60 10.83
CA LEU A 87 5.29 -2.56 12.30
C LEU A 87 6.66 -3.06 12.80
N TRP A 88 7.14 -4.19 12.28
CA TRP A 88 8.43 -4.74 12.67
C TRP A 88 9.61 -3.83 12.28
N LYS A 89 9.53 -3.23 11.08
CA LYS A 89 10.57 -2.33 10.57
C LYS A 89 10.61 -0.99 11.31
N ARG A 90 9.45 -0.42 11.63
CA ARG A 90 9.34 0.96 12.15
C ARG A 90 9.16 1.03 13.66
N LYS A 91 8.57 0.02 14.28
CA LYS A 91 8.25 -0.03 15.72
C LYS A 91 7.62 1.29 16.20
N PRO A 92 6.55 1.75 15.58
CA PRO A 92 5.97 3.04 15.88
C PRO A 92 5.33 3.05 17.28
N GLY A 93 5.21 4.23 17.87
CA GLY A 93 4.32 4.44 19.01
C GLY A 93 2.85 4.25 18.64
N PRO A 94 1.94 4.30 19.65
CA PRO A 94 0.51 4.21 19.39
C PRO A 94 -0.02 5.42 18.62
N GLY A 95 -1.13 5.24 17.89
CA GLY A 95 -1.85 6.34 17.24
C GLY A 95 -1.49 6.56 15.77
N VAL A 96 -0.70 5.69 15.14
CA VAL A 96 -0.46 5.75 13.68
C VAL A 96 -1.78 5.65 12.94
N LEU A 97 -2.09 6.63 12.11
CA LEU A 97 -3.25 6.59 11.23
C LEU A 97 -2.93 5.74 10.00
N VAL A 98 -3.71 4.69 9.77
CA VAL A 98 -3.55 3.80 8.60
C VAL A 98 -4.69 4.05 7.63
N HIS A 99 -4.37 4.66 6.50
CA HIS A 99 -5.33 5.00 5.46
C HIS A 99 -5.31 3.98 4.32
N SER A 100 -6.49 3.53 3.90
CA SER A 100 -6.70 2.59 2.81
C SER A 100 -7.90 3.00 1.94
N ASP A 101 -8.08 2.32 0.82
CA ASP A 101 -9.34 2.36 0.09
C ASP A 101 -10.45 1.55 0.82
N GLN A 102 -11.67 1.54 0.27
CA GLN A 102 -12.79 0.75 0.78
C GLN A 102 -12.83 -0.69 0.23
N GLY A 103 -11.68 -1.24 -0.13
CA GLY A 103 -11.57 -2.63 -0.56
C GLY A 103 -11.99 -3.61 0.55
N SER A 104 -12.59 -4.73 0.17
CA SER A 104 -13.08 -5.75 1.12
C SER A 104 -12.00 -6.28 2.07
N HIS A 105 -10.74 -6.20 1.68
CA HIS A 105 -9.60 -6.62 2.50
C HIS A 105 -9.36 -5.70 3.68
N PHE A 106 -9.62 -4.39 3.51
CA PHE A 106 -9.43 -3.35 4.52
C PHE A 106 -10.67 -3.11 5.39
N THR A 107 -11.82 -3.68 5.02
CA THR A 107 -13.07 -3.63 5.81
C THR A 107 -13.31 -4.90 6.63
N SER A 108 -12.42 -5.89 6.56
CA SER A 108 -12.55 -7.16 7.28
C SER A 108 -12.39 -6.99 8.80
N ASP A 109 -13.08 -7.82 9.57
CA ASP A 109 -12.97 -7.83 11.03
C ASP A 109 -11.53 -8.09 11.49
N ASP A 110 -10.79 -8.96 10.80
CA ASP A 110 -9.39 -9.24 11.11
C ASP A 110 -8.50 -8.01 10.94
N TRP A 111 -8.73 -7.21 9.88
CA TRP A 111 -8.01 -5.95 9.67
C TRP A 111 -8.30 -4.96 10.78
N GLN A 112 -9.57 -4.78 11.15
CA GLN A 112 -9.97 -3.87 12.23
C GLN A 112 -9.44 -4.34 13.59
N ALA A 113 -9.50 -5.64 13.87
CA ALA A 113 -8.94 -6.24 15.09
C ALA A 113 -7.42 -6.04 15.16
N PHE A 114 -6.72 -6.21 14.05
CA PHE A 114 -5.28 -6.00 13.97
C PHE A 114 -4.90 -4.53 14.28
N LEU A 115 -5.56 -3.58 13.64
CA LEU A 115 -5.32 -2.15 13.89
C LEU A 115 -5.57 -1.80 15.36
N LYS A 116 -6.65 -2.28 15.93
CA LYS A 116 -6.99 -2.07 17.35
C LYS A 116 -5.95 -2.67 18.29
N ALA A 117 -5.52 -3.91 18.01
CA ALA A 117 -4.52 -4.61 18.84
C ALA A 117 -3.16 -3.88 18.86
N HIS A 118 -2.83 -3.17 17.79
CA HIS A 118 -1.60 -2.39 17.65
C HIS A 118 -1.79 -0.89 17.90
N HIS A 119 -2.92 -0.48 18.48
CA HIS A 119 -3.25 0.92 18.80
C HIS A 119 -3.14 1.86 17.59
N MET A 120 -3.50 1.38 16.41
CA MET A 120 -3.55 2.14 15.17
C MET A 120 -4.94 2.72 14.91
N VAL A 121 -5.02 3.83 14.22
CA VAL A 121 -6.27 4.52 13.88
C VAL A 121 -6.63 4.22 12.43
N PRO A 122 -7.74 3.54 12.16
CA PRO A 122 -8.19 3.30 10.79
C PRO A 122 -8.70 4.59 10.14
N SER A 123 -8.44 4.73 8.85
CA SER A 123 -9.01 5.77 7.99
C SER A 123 -9.26 5.20 6.61
N MET A 124 -10.39 5.55 5.99
CA MET A 124 -10.72 5.04 4.66
C MET A 124 -11.07 6.15 3.69
N SER A 125 -10.66 5.98 2.42
CA SER A 125 -11.06 6.85 1.33
C SER A 125 -12.58 6.88 1.18
N ARG A 126 -13.12 8.00 0.74
CA ARG A 126 -14.55 8.10 0.36
C ARG A 126 -14.82 7.23 -0.86
N ARG A 127 -16.00 6.61 -0.90
CA ARG A 127 -16.38 5.71 -1.98
C ARG A 127 -16.33 6.43 -3.34
N GLY A 128 -15.58 5.85 -4.29
CA GLY A 128 -15.43 6.42 -5.63
C GLY A 128 -14.49 7.64 -5.73
N ASN A 129 -13.75 7.97 -4.67
CA ASN A 129 -12.84 9.10 -4.65
C ASN A 129 -11.37 8.63 -4.71
N CYS A 130 -10.82 8.54 -5.93
CA CYS A 130 -9.43 8.17 -6.17
C CYS A 130 -8.41 9.17 -5.59
N HIS A 131 -8.80 10.43 -5.40
CA HIS A 131 -7.89 11.45 -4.86
C HIS A 131 -7.52 11.22 -3.40
N ASP A 132 -8.35 10.49 -2.66
CA ASP A 132 -8.10 10.21 -1.25
C ASP A 132 -6.94 9.21 -1.05
N ASN A 133 -6.57 8.40 -2.08
CA ASN A 133 -5.44 7.46 -2.06
C ASN A 133 -4.34 7.76 -3.10
N ALA A 134 -4.32 8.98 -3.63
CA ALA A 134 -3.45 9.38 -4.74
C ALA A 134 -1.94 9.13 -4.50
N VAL A 135 -1.50 9.12 -3.25
CA VAL A 135 -0.09 8.93 -2.90
C VAL A 135 0.33 7.47 -3.08
N ALA A 136 -0.47 6.51 -2.63
CA ALA A 136 -0.20 5.09 -2.88
C ALA A 136 -0.28 4.77 -4.39
N GLU A 137 -1.26 5.33 -5.09
CA GLU A 137 -1.36 5.22 -6.55
C GLU A 137 -0.12 5.76 -7.27
N SER A 138 0.46 6.86 -6.79
CA SER A 138 1.70 7.45 -7.31
C SER A 138 2.88 6.48 -7.22
N PHE A 139 3.04 5.77 -6.09
CA PHE A 139 4.06 4.74 -5.94
C PHE A 139 3.87 3.60 -6.94
N PHE A 140 2.66 3.05 -7.04
CA PHE A 140 2.40 1.96 -7.98
C PHE A 140 2.55 2.40 -9.44
N SER A 141 2.21 3.63 -9.76
CA SER A 141 2.46 4.20 -11.09
C SER A 141 3.95 4.26 -11.40
N ALA A 142 4.78 4.69 -10.44
CA ALA A 142 6.24 4.71 -10.58
C ALA A 142 6.80 3.29 -10.75
N LEU A 143 6.45 2.35 -9.87
CA LEU A 143 6.85 0.94 -9.96
C LEU A 143 6.49 0.35 -11.33
N LYS A 144 5.23 0.56 -11.77
CA LYS A 144 4.77 0.05 -13.07
C LYS A 144 5.56 0.66 -14.23
N LYS A 145 5.78 1.97 -14.24
CA LYS A 145 6.50 2.67 -15.33
C LYS A 145 7.98 2.32 -15.38
N GLU A 146 8.61 2.23 -14.24
CA GLU A 146 10.07 2.13 -14.13
C GLU A 146 10.56 0.67 -14.18
N ARG A 147 9.74 -0.31 -13.73
CA ARG A 147 10.14 -1.72 -13.65
C ARG A 147 9.22 -2.69 -14.37
N ILE A 148 7.91 -2.63 -14.15
CA ILE A 148 6.96 -3.68 -14.52
C ILE A 148 6.40 -3.49 -15.91
N LYS A 149 6.26 -2.25 -16.39
CA LYS A 149 5.60 -1.93 -17.66
C LYS A 149 6.26 -2.67 -18.83
N ARG A 150 5.44 -3.43 -19.56
CA ARG A 150 5.84 -4.25 -20.73
C ARG A 150 6.61 -5.51 -20.39
N ARG A 151 6.63 -5.95 -19.12
CA ARG A 151 7.22 -7.23 -18.74
C ARG A 151 6.13 -8.24 -18.36
N ILE A 152 6.31 -9.48 -18.78
CA ILE A 152 5.62 -10.64 -18.20
C ILE A 152 6.74 -11.47 -17.60
N TYR A 153 6.71 -11.62 -16.28
CA TYR A 153 7.76 -12.35 -15.56
C TYR A 153 7.62 -13.86 -15.81
N PRO A 154 8.73 -14.62 -15.86
CA PRO A 154 8.68 -16.08 -16.03
C PRO A 154 7.84 -16.76 -14.94
N ASN A 155 8.00 -16.33 -13.69
CA ASN A 155 7.30 -16.86 -12.54
C ASN A 155 7.11 -15.79 -11.46
N ARG A 156 6.33 -16.10 -10.43
CA ARG A 156 6.05 -15.19 -9.30
C ARG A 156 7.28 -14.89 -8.46
N ALA A 157 8.19 -15.85 -8.29
CA ALA A 157 9.42 -15.66 -7.52
C ALA A 157 10.33 -14.59 -8.16
N THR A 158 10.50 -14.64 -9.49
CA THR A 158 11.26 -13.62 -10.23
C THR A 158 10.63 -12.24 -10.12
N ALA A 159 9.29 -12.16 -10.20
CA ALA A 159 8.58 -10.90 -10.02
C ALA A 159 8.73 -10.35 -8.60
N ALA A 160 8.64 -11.21 -7.58
CA ALA A 160 8.83 -10.81 -6.18
C ALA A 160 10.25 -10.32 -5.90
N SER A 161 11.27 -10.97 -6.48
CA SER A 161 12.67 -10.52 -6.38
C SER A 161 12.88 -9.15 -7.02
N ASP A 162 12.30 -8.90 -8.19
CA ASP A 162 12.41 -7.58 -8.86
C ASP A 162 11.66 -6.47 -8.09
N VAL A 163 10.56 -6.79 -7.42
CA VAL A 163 9.87 -5.88 -6.50
C VAL A 163 10.73 -5.56 -5.27
N PHE A 164 11.37 -6.58 -4.68
CA PHE A 164 12.31 -6.39 -3.57
C PHE A 164 13.44 -5.44 -3.98
N ASP A 165 14.10 -5.71 -5.11
CA ASP A 165 15.18 -4.87 -5.61
C ASP A 165 14.71 -3.44 -5.88
N TYR A 166 13.51 -3.29 -6.46
CA TYR A 166 12.97 -1.96 -6.70
C TYR A 166 12.70 -1.20 -5.40
N ILE A 167 12.08 -1.81 -4.41
CA ILE A 167 11.70 -1.13 -3.15
C ILE A 167 12.92 -0.88 -2.27
N GLU A 168 13.69 -1.93 -1.98
CA GLU A 168 14.73 -1.86 -0.94
C GLU A 168 16.06 -1.33 -1.47
N MET A 169 16.38 -1.59 -2.73
CA MET A 169 17.68 -1.20 -3.30
C MET A 169 17.62 0.09 -4.12
N PHE A 170 16.43 0.51 -4.59
CA PHE A 170 16.32 1.67 -5.44
C PHE A 170 15.33 2.72 -4.92
N TYR A 171 14.03 2.37 -4.74
CA TYR A 171 12.98 3.35 -4.41
C TYR A 171 13.25 4.05 -3.08
N ASN A 172 13.46 3.28 -2.02
CA ASN A 172 13.68 3.83 -0.69
C ASN A 172 15.04 4.56 -0.56
N PRO A 173 16.19 3.98 -0.97
CA PRO A 173 17.50 4.60 -0.73
C PRO A 173 17.96 5.58 -1.81
N ILE A 174 17.50 5.46 -3.06
CA ILE A 174 18.09 6.17 -4.21
C ILE A 174 17.09 7.07 -4.93
N ARG A 175 15.84 6.61 -5.14
CA ARG A 175 14.87 7.31 -5.99
C ARG A 175 14.51 8.67 -5.40
N ARG A 176 14.75 9.73 -6.17
CA ARG A 176 14.45 11.10 -5.75
C ARG A 176 12.97 11.41 -5.88
N HIS A 177 12.44 12.16 -4.91
CA HIS A 177 11.04 12.58 -4.85
C HIS A 177 10.93 14.11 -4.76
N GLY A 178 10.11 14.72 -5.63
CA GLY A 178 9.88 16.16 -5.61
C GLY A 178 9.26 16.63 -4.29
N SER A 179 8.34 15.86 -3.72
CA SER A 179 7.72 16.13 -2.41
C SER A 179 8.69 16.01 -1.22
N ALA A 180 9.85 15.39 -1.41
CA ALA A 180 10.90 15.24 -0.41
C ALA A 180 12.13 16.13 -0.70
N GLY A 181 11.93 17.28 -1.34
CA GLY A 181 13.02 18.21 -1.65
C GLY A 181 14.05 17.65 -2.65
N GLY A 182 13.67 16.69 -3.50
CA GLY A 182 14.55 16.13 -4.53
C GLY A 182 15.54 15.08 -4.02
N VAL A 183 15.33 14.55 -2.81
CA VAL A 183 16.14 13.46 -2.24
C VAL A 183 15.34 12.15 -2.15
N SER A 184 15.99 11.06 -1.78
CA SER A 184 15.32 9.77 -1.55
C SER A 184 14.56 9.77 -0.22
N PRO A 185 13.55 8.87 -0.05
CA PRO A 185 12.81 8.73 1.20
C PRO A 185 13.69 8.55 2.43
N VAL A 186 14.68 7.67 2.36
CA VAL A 186 15.63 7.41 3.46
C VAL A 186 16.47 8.64 3.75
N GLU A 187 16.99 9.30 2.73
CA GLU A 187 17.80 10.51 2.92
C GLU A 187 16.97 11.66 3.48
N PHE A 188 15.70 11.77 3.10
CA PHE A 188 14.79 12.79 3.64
C PHE A 188 14.58 12.59 5.15
N GLU A 189 14.31 11.38 5.63
CA GLU A 189 14.18 11.11 7.07
C GLU A 189 15.51 11.43 7.80
N ARG A 190 16.64 10.93 7.29
CA ARG A 190 17.96 11.15 7.89
C ARG A 190 18.30 12.64 8.08
N ARG A 191 17.98 13.47 7.09
CA ARG A 191 18.25 14.93 7.18
C ARG A 191 17.38 15.61 8.23
N ASN A 192 16.13 15.18 8.34
CA ASN A 192 15.20 15.81 9.28
C ASN A 192 15.41 15.32 10.73
N GLU A 193 15.91 14.11 10.94
CA GLU A 193 16.34 13.63 12.26
C GLU A 193 17.54 14.43 12.79
N GLN A 194 18.47 14.81 11.91
CA GLN A 194 19.66 15.58 12.28
C GLN A 194 19.39 17.08 12.46
N GLY A 195 18.34 17.61 11.85
CA GLY A 195 17.96 19.03 11.94
C GLY A 195 17.06 19.38 13.13
N GLY A 196 16.64 18.41 13.91
CA GLY A 196 15.72 18.56 15.05
C GLY A 196 16.41 18.73 16.43
N ASN A 197 17.70 19.04 16.49
CA ASN A 197 18.43 19.40 17.72
C ASN A 197 18.58 20.90 17.86
#